data_bd7d5f52bbbee65f0dbce5f6d6fab044
#
_entry.id   bd7d5f52bbbee65f0dbce5f6d6fab044
#
_cell.length_a   1.000
_cell.length_b   1.000
_cell.length_c   1.000
_cell.angle_alpha   90.00
_cell.angle_beta   90.00
_cell.angle_gamma   90.00
#
_symmetry.space_group_name_H-M   'P 1'
#
loop_
_entity.id
_entity.type
_entity.pdbx_description
1 polymer ?
#
loop_
_entity_poly.entity_id
_entity_poly.type
_entity_poly.pdbx_seq_one_letter_code
_entity_poly.pdbx_strand_id
1 'polypeptide(L)'
;MQLNSISFLIGLISGIFGGLVGLGGGVVMIPLMVGILKMNQHKAHGTSLVALVFTGVSGAITYTLKGSIDIVASILIATTAIFTARAGARYAHALPEWKLKRAFGAFLIFVSVLLLLKPYLSYIIGSATGLVKIIVLLTTGIFTGFLSGMMGVGGGTVMVPAMVLLAGIGQHTAQGISLLAMIPAGGVGAFTHWRLGNVTTNLLIGLIPGIFLGTYLGGTLAHLLPDNILRVIFAIVLIWTGFRYVKTPAPK
;
A
#
# COMPACT_ATOMS: atom_id res chain seq x y z
N MET A 1 -28.60 -7.90 3.69
CA MET A 1 -27.75 -9.04 3.27
C MET A 1 -26.91 -8.75 2.03
N GLN A 2 -27.46 -8.22 0.93
CA GLN A 2 -26.70 -7.95 -0.31
C GLN A 2 -25.48 -7.04 -0.13
N LEU A 3 -25.58 -5.97 0.64
CA LEU A 3 -24.48 -5.02 0.83
C LEU A 3 -23.25 -5.68 1.52
N ASN A 4 -23.48 -6.53 2.50
CA ASN A 4 -22.39 -7.23 3.21
C ASN A 4 -21.70 -8.26 2.32
N SER A 5 -22.45 -8.96 1.45
CA SER A 5 -21.87 -9.90 0.49
C SER A 5 -21.01 -9.20 -0.56
N ILE A 6 -21.47 -8.06 -1.09
CA ILE A 6 -20.68 -7.25 -2.04
C ILE A 6 -19.43 -6.69 -1.37
N SER A 7 -19.56 -6.18 -0.14
CA SER A 7 -18.41 -5.68 0.64
C SER A 7 -17.40 -6.78 0.93
N PHE A 8 -17.87 -8.00 1.25
CA PHE A 8 -17.02 -9.17 1.45
C PHE A 8 -16.23 -9.51 0.18
N LEU A 9 -16.88 -9.55 -0.98
CA LEU A 9 -16.21 -9.82 -2.26
C LEU A 9 -15.18 -8.73 -2.62
N ILE A 10 -15.52 -7.46 -2.41
CA ILE A 10 -14.57 -6.35 -2.58
C ILE A 10 -13.38 -6.54 -1.65
N GLY A 11 -13.62 -6.87 -0.39
CA GLY A 11 -12.58 -7.16 0.60
C GLY A 11 -11.70 -8.33 0.19
N LEU A 12 -12.31 -9.44 -0.24
CA LEU A 12 -11.60 -10.64 -0.66
C LEU A 12 -10.67 -10.38 -1.85
N ILE A 13 -11.18 -9.77 -2.91
CA ILE A 13 -10.39 -9.44 -4.11
C ILE A 13 -9.27 -8.47 -3.75
N SER A 14 -9.59 -7.40 -3.04
CA SER A 14 -8.59 -6.40 -2.63
C SER A 14 -7.56 -6.97 -1.66
N GLY A 15 -7.99 -7.87 -0.78
CA GLY A 15 -7.11 -8.59 0.14
C GLY A 15 -6.14 -9.51 -0.60
N ILE A 16 -6.62 -10.30 -1.57
CA ILE A 16 -5.75 -11.17 -2.39
C ILE A 16 -4.66 -10.32 -3.06
N PHE A 17 -5.04 -9.23 -3.73
CA PHE A 17 -4.05 -8.32 -4.33
C PHE A 17 -3.14 -7.68 -3.28
N GLY A 18 -3.70 -7.24 -2.15
CA GLY A 18 -2.96 -6.63 -1.06
C GLY A 18 -1.91 -7.55 -0.46
N GLY A 19 -2.27 -8.81 -0.23
CA GLY A 19 -1.38 -9.84 0.28
C GLY A 19 -0.35 -10.31 -0.73
N LEU A 20 -0.76 -10.50 -2.00
CA LEU A 20 0.12 -10.94 -3.08
C LEU A 20 1.22 -9.91 -3.39
N VAL A 21 0.86 -8.64 -3.40
CA VAL A 21 1.73 -7.55 -3.86
C VAL A 21 2.34 -6.74 -2.70
N GLY A 22 1.82 -6.90 -1.48
CA GLY A 22 2.29 -6.14 -0.30
C GLY A 22 1.91 -4.67 -0.31
N LEU A 23 0.90 -4.28 -1.11
CA LEU A 23 0.45 -2.88 -1.26
C LEU A 23 -0.67 -2.49 -0.28
N GLY A 24 -1.25 -3.44 0.44
CA GLY A 24 -2.38 -3.20 1.33
C GLY A 24 -3.76 -3.25 0.66
N GLY A 25 -3.85 -3.43 -0.65
CA GLY A 25 -5.12 -3.62 -1.38
C GLY A 25 -5.93 -2.36 -1.68
N GLY A 26 -5.59 -1.20 -1.11
CA GLY A 26 -6.32 0.07 -1.32
C GLY A 26 -6.39 0.49 -2.79
N VAL A 27 -5.36 0.17 -3.57
CA VAL A 27 -5.27 0.42 -5.02
C VAL A 27 -6.43 -0.22 -5.79
N VAL A 28 -6.86 -1.40 -5.36
CA VAL A 28 -7.97 -2.16 -5.97
C VAL A 28 -9.30 -1.82 -5.27
N MET A 29 -9.27 -1.70 -3.95
CA MET A 29 -10.47 -1.48 -3.11
C MET A 29 -11.16 -0.16 -3.42
N ILE A 30 -10.41 0.95 -3.51
CA ILE A 30 -10.98 2.28 -3.75
C ILE A 30 -11.76 2.31 -5.07
N PRO A 31 -11.19 1.89 -6.22
CA PRO A 31 -11.95 1.82 -7.47
C PRO A 31 -13.20 0.94 -7.42
N LEU A 32 -13.14 -0.20 -6.71
CA LEU A 32 -14.28 -1.08 -6.57
C LEU A 32 -15.39 -0.43 -5.73
N MET A 33 -15.04 0.22 -4.61
CA MET A 33 -16.03 0.95 -3.80
C MET A 33 -16.65 2.12 -4.55
N VAL A 34 -15.86 2.90 -5.27
CA VAL A 34 -16.37 4.03 -6.06
C VAL A 34 -17.19 3.55 -7.28
N GLY A 35 -16.71 2.53 -7.98
CA GLY A 35 -17.35 2.02 -9.20
C GLY A 35 -18.63 1.22 -8.93
N ILE A 36 -18.58 0.27 -7.98
CA ILE A 36 -19.70 -0.66 -7.70
C ILE A 36 -20.66 -0.06 -6.69
N LEU A 37 -20.14 0.44 -5.55
CA LEU A 37 -20.98 0.98 -4.48
C LEU A 37 -21.32 2.46 -4.65
N LYS A 38 -20.83 3.10 -5.72
CA LYS A 38 -21.06 4.53 -6.02
C LYS A 38 -20.70 5.46 -4.85
N MET A 39 -19.69 5.06 -4.06
CA MET A 39 -19.25 5.84 -2.91
C MET A 39 -18.55 7.13 -3.36
N ASN A 40 -18.72 8.17 -2.53
CA ASN A 40 -17.89 9.36 -2.61
C ASN A 40 -16.41 8.97 -2.37
N GLN A 41 -15.49 9.59 -3.12
CA GLN A 41 -14.07 9.25 -3.09
C GLN A 41 -13.45 9.45 -1.71
N HIS A 42 -13.79 10.51 -0.97
CA HIS A 42 -13.30 10.74 0.39
C HIS A 42 -13.72 9.61 1.35
N LYS A 43 -14.98 9.15 1.26
CA LYS A 43 -15.48 8.01 2.06
C LYS A 43 -14.80 6.71 1.65
N ALA A 44 -14.55 6.50 0.36
CA ALA A 44 -13.82 5.33 -0.12
C ALA A 44 -12.38 5.32 0.39
N HIS A 45 -11.68 6.46 0.38
CA HIS A 45 -10.33 6.60 0.94
C HIS A 45 -10.30 6.33 2.45
N GLY A 46 -11.18 6.97 3.23
CA GLY A 46 -11.23 6.77 4.67
C GLY A 46 -11.58 5.32 5.06
N THR A 47 -12.56 4.72 4.38
CA THR A 47 -12.95 3.32 4.62
C THR A 47 -11.83 2.35 4.23
N SER A 48 -11.12 2.62 3.12
CA SER A 48 -9.98 1.79 2.70
C SER A 48 -8.83 1.83 3.69
N LEU A 49 -8.54 2.99 4.31
CA LEU A 49 -7.49 3.08 5.33
C LEU A 49 -7.78 2.23 6.56
N VAL A 50 -9.05 2.17 7.01
CA VAL A 50 -9.44 1.24 8.08
C VAL A 50 -9.20 -0.20 7.64
N ALA A 51 -9.63 -0.55 6.44
CA ALA A 51 -9.48 -1.86 5.86
C ALA A 51 -7.99 -2.27 5.71
N LEU A 52 -7.13 -1.32 5.33
CA LEU A 52 -5.68 -1.53 5.20
C LEU A 52 -4.99 -1.96 6.51
N VAL A 53 -5.48 -1.51 7.66
CA VAL A 53 -4.95 -1.97 8.95
C VAL A 53 -5.14 -3.49 9.07
N PHE A 54 -6.31 -4.00 8.70
CA PHE A 54 -6.60 -5.44 8.74
C PHE A 54 -5.84 -6.21 7.66
N THR A 55 -5.61 -5.62 6.48
CA THR A 55 -4.68 -6.17 5.48
C THR A 55 -3.28 -6.29 6.07
N GLY A 56 -2.81 -5.24 6.75
CA GLY A 56 -1.51 -5.24 7.43
C GLY A 56 -1.41 -6.35 8.47
N VAL A 57 -2.42 -6.52 9.34
CA VAL A 57 -2.44 -7.57 10.37
C VAL A 57 -2.42 -8.96 9.74
N SER A 58 -3.35 -9.26 8.83
CA SER A 58 -3.40 -10.57 8.17
C SER A 58 -2.14 -10.87 7.38
N GLY A 59 -1.63 -9.86 6.65
CA GLY A 59 -0.41 -10.00 5.86
C GLY A 59 0.83 -10.18 6.73
N ALA A 60 0.99 -9.37 7.79
CA ALA A 60 2.10 -9.52 8.74
C ALA A 60 2.13 -10.92 9.36
N ILE A 61 0.97 -11.45 9.77
CA ILE A 61 0.86 -12.83 10.27
C ILE A 61 1.33 -13.82 9.19
N THR A 62 0.80 -13.72 7.97
CA THR A 62 1.12 -14.64 6.87
C THR A 62 2.62 -14.62 6.52
N TYR A 63 3.20 -13.42 6.37
CA TYR A 63 4.62 -13.28 6.03
C TYR A 63 5.56 -13.65 7.17
N THR A 64 5.14 -13.46 8.45
CA THR A 64 5.89 -13.96 9.61
C THR A 64 5.93 -15.49 9.64
N LEU A 65 4.79 -16.14 9.41
CA LEU A 65 4.73 -17.61 9.34
C LEU A 65 5.59 -18.19 8.22
N LYS A 66 5.87 -17.42 7.18
CA LYS A 66 6.74 -17.79 6.06
C LYS A 66 8.19 -17.33 6.23
N GLY A 67 8.55 -16.71 7.36
CA GLY A 67 9.91 -16.22 7.63
C GLY A 67 10.34 -15.03 6.76
N SER A 68 9.40 -14.33 6.14
CA SER A 68 9.68 -13.24 5.20
C SER A 68 9.33 -11.87 5.81
N ILE A 69 9.87 -11.57 7.02
CA ILE A 69 9.65 -10.29 7.69
C ILE A 69 10.95 -9.84 8.39
N ASP A 70 11.18 -8.52 8.38
CA ASP A 70 12.21 -7.85 9.19
C ASP A 70 11.52 -6.85 10.11
N ILE A 71 11.39 -7.23 11.38
CA ILE A 71 10.67 -6.43 12.38
C ILE A 71 11.39 -5.09 12.62
N VAL A 72 12.74 -5.08 12.64
CA VAL A 72 13.52 -3.86 12.87
C VAL A 72 13.31 -2.87 11.74
N ALA A 73 13.41 -3.33 10.50
CA ALA A 73 13.12 -2.49 9.33
C ALA A 73 11.67 -1.97 9.34
N SER A 74 10.72 -2.80 9.74
CA SER A 74 9.30 -2.41 9.85
C SER A 74 9.09 -1.30 10.88
N ILE A 75 9.74 -1.40 12.06
CA ILE A 75 9.67 -0.38 13.12
C ILE A 75 10.30 0.93 12.64
N LEU A 76 11.46 0.89 12.00
CA LEU A 76 12.14 2.08 11.47
C LEU A 76 11.27 2.85 10.48
N ILE A 77 10.65 2.13 9.54
CA ILE A 77 9.72 2.75 8.57
C ILE A 77 8.46 3.26 9.28
N ALA A 78 7.87 2.46 10.17
CA ALA A 78 6.63 2.80 10.84
C ALA A 78 6.77 4.06 11.72
N THR A 79 7.88 4.23 12.43
CA THR A 79 8.11 5.38 13.32
C THR A 79 8.02 6.70 12.56
N THR A 80 8.66 6.82 11.41
CA THR A 80 8.61 8.04 10.60
C THR A 80 7.29 8.17 9.83
N ALA A 81 6.74 7.04 9.35
CA ALA A 81 5.47 7.03 8.62
C ALA A 81 4.28 7.49 9.47
N ILE A 82 4.23 7.17 10.76
CA ILE A 82 3.17 7.59 11.68
C ILE A 82 3.06 9.13 11.73
N PHE A 83 4.19 9.83 11.88
CA PHE A 83 4.20 11.30 11.97
C PHE A 83 3.77 11.94 10.66
N THR A 84 4.26 11.45 9.54
CA THR A 84 4.00 12.02 8.22
C THR A 84 2.63 11.64 7.66
N ALA A 85 2.07 10.49 8.04
CA ALA A 85 0.71 10.09 7.65
C ALA A 85 -0.34 11.07 8.13
N ARG A 86 -0.21 11.59 9.35
CA ARG A 86 -1.10 12.62 9.88
C ARG A 86 -0.98 13.93 9.10
N ALA A 87 0.24 14.33 8.75
CA ALA A 87 0.49 15.51 7.93
C ALA A 87 -0.10 15.33 6.53
N GLY A 88 0.11 14.18 5.88
CA GLY A 88 -0.45 13.85 4.58
C GLY A 88 -1.98 13.88 4.56
N ALA A 89 -2.64 13.29 5.56
CA ALA A 89 -4.09 13.30 5.68
C ALA A 89 -4.67 14.72 5.83
N ARG A 90 -3.99 15.60 6.55
CA ARG A 90 -4.38 17.02 6.67
C ARG A 90 -4.14 17.80 5.38
N TYR A 91 -3.04 17.53 4.69
CA TYR A 91 -2.66 18.22 3.46
C TYR A 91 -3.51 17.80 2.26
N ALA A 92 -4.17 16.64 2.32
CA ALA A 92 -5.09 16.15 1.28
C ALA A 92 -6.20 17.15 0.93
N HIS A 93 -6.56 18.04 1.85
CA HIS A 93 -7.56 19.08 1.64
C HIS A 93 -7.02 20.35 0.93
N ALA A 94 -5.70 20.53 0.87
CA ALA A 94 -5.09 21.81 0.40
C ALA A 94 -4.69 21.80 -1.07
N LEU A 95 -4.50 20.63 -1.69
CA LEU A 95 -4.06 20.51 -3.09
C LEU A 95 -5.17 20.00 -4.01
N PRO A 96 -5.20 20.47 -5.27
CA PRO A 96 -6.05 19.88 -6.28
C PRO A 96 -5.69 18.39 -6.46
N GLU A 97 -6.60 17.52 -6.06
CA GLU A 97 -6.42 16.07 -6.03
C GLU A 97 -5.91 15.50 -7.36
N TRP A 98 -6.35 16.06 -8.48
CA TRP A 98 -5.98 15.62 -9.82
C TRP A 98 -4.48 15.86 -10.16
N LYS A 99 -3.90 17.01 -9.73
CA LYS A 99 -2.47 17.29 -9.96
C LYS A 99 -1.61 16.30 -9.21
N LEU A 100 -1.97 16.04 -7.96
CA LEU A 100 -1.28 15.10 -7.12
C LEU A 100 -1.34 13.68 -7.68
N LYS A 101 -2.55 13.22 -8.08
CA LYS A 101 -2.72 11.89 -8.70
C LYS A 101 -1.87 11.75 -9.95
N ARG A 102 -1.82 12.76 -10.81
CA ARG A 102 -0.99 12.73 -12.01
C ARG A 102 0.51 12.64 -11.69
N ALA A 103 1.00 13.47 -10.77
CA ALA A 103 2.40 13.45 -10.35
C ALA A 103 2.77 12.08 -9.74
N PHE A 104 1.91 11.56 -8.86
CA PHE A 104 2.13 10.26 -8.25
C PHE A 104 2.02 9.12 -9.28
N GLY A 105 1.09 9.20 -10.22
CA GLY A 105 0.98 8.25 -11.31
C GLY A 105 2.25 8.18 -12.17
N ALA A 106 2.82 9.33 -12.53
CA ALA A 106 4.10 9.41 -13.25
C ALA A 106 5.23 8.79 -12.43
N PHE A 107 5.28 9.08 -11.12
CA PHE A 107 6.26 8.48 -10.21
C PHE A 107 6.13 6.95 -10.14
N LEU A 108 4.90 6.41 -10.05
CA LEU A 108 4.68 4.95 -10.04
C LEU A 108 5.17 4.28 -11.32
N ILE A 109 4.92 4.89 -12.49
CA ILE A 109 5.42 4.37 -13.77
C ILE A 109 6.96 4.37 -13.79
N PHE A 110 7.58 5.48 -13.38
CA PHE A 110 9.03 5.59 -13.31
C PHE A 110 9.65 4.52 -12.40
N VAL A 111 9.11 4.37 -11.19
CA VAL A 111 9.59 3.36 -10.22
C VAL A 111 9.39 1.94 -10.74
N SER A 112 8.28 1.67 -11.46
CA SER A 112 8.03 0.36 -12.06
C SER A 112 9.09 -0.02 -13.08
N VAL A 113 9.49 0.96 -13.93
CA VAL A 113 10.56 0.76 -14.90
C VAL A 113 11.88 0.43 -14.19
N LEU A 114 12.22 1.16 -13.12
CA LEU A 114 13.40 0.87 -12.31
C LEU A 114 13.36 -0.52 -11.68
N LEU A 115 12.20 -0.96 -11.19
CA LEU A 115 12.02 -2.31 -10.63
C LEU A 115 12.25 -3.41 -11.66
N LEU A 116 11.78 -3.21 -12.90
CA LEU A 116 12.01 -4.16 -13.99
C LEU A 116 13.48 -4.18 -14.42
N LEU A 117 14.15 -3.04 -14.35
CA LEU A 117 15.58 -2.90 -14.65
C LEU A 117 16.50 -3.32 -13.51
N LYS A 118 15.96 -3.65 -12.31
CA LYS A 118 16.76 -4.02 -11.14
C LYS A 118 17.86 -5.05 -11.41
N PRO A 119 17.65 -6.13 -12.19
CA PRO A 119 18.72 -7.09 -12.47
C PRO A 119 19.98 -6.48 -13.10
N TYR A 120 19.77 -5.43 -13.91
CA TYR A 120 20.86 -4.68 -14.56
C TYR A 120 21.43 -3.59 -13.67
N LEU A 121 20.60 -2.95 -12.84
CA LEU A 121 21.00 -1.88 -11.92
C LEU A 121 21.76 -2.39 -10.69
N SER A 122 21.54 -3.63 -10.26
CA SER A 122 22.21 -4.23 -9.11
C SER A 122 23.73 -4.29 -9.28
N TYR A 123 24.22 -4.20 -10.50
CA TYR A 123 25.66 -4.10 -10.82
C TYR A 123 26.25 -2.71 -10.52
N ILE A 124 25.40 -1.67 -10.48
CA ILE A 124 25.80 -0.26 -10.35
C ILE A 124 25.49 0.26 -8.95
N ILE A 125 24.37 -0.15 -8.37
CA ILE A 125 23.89 0.32 -7.08
C ILE A 125 24.06 -0.82 -6.07
N GLY A 126 25.16 -0.80 -5.30
CA GLY A 126 25.37 -1.75 -4.20
C GLY A 126 24.25 -1.67 -3.17
N SER A 127 23.97 -2.78 -2.47
CA SER A 127 22.99 -2.81 -1.37
C SER A 127 23.45 -1.87 -0.25
N ALA A 128 22.56 -0.98 0.19
CA ALA A 128 22.83 -0.12 1.35
C ALA A 128 23.02 -0.97 2.60
N THR A 129 24.11 -0.77 3.32
CA THR A 129 24.47 -1.48 4.56
C THR A 129 24.66 -0.50 5.72
N GLY A 130 24.58 -1.01 6.94
CA GLY A 130 24.84 -0.21 8.14
C GLY A 130 23.97 1.03 8.25
N LEU A 131 24.59 2.18 8.51
CA LEU A 131 23.90 3.46 8.72
C LEU A 131 23.11 3.92 7.49
N VAL A 132 23.63 3.67 6.28
CA VAL A 132 22.95 4.06 5.02
C VAL A 132 21.62 3.34 4.89
N LYS A 133 21.56 2.04 5.22
CA LYS A 133 20.31 1.26 5.21
C LYS A 133 19.27 1.87 6.17
N ILE A 134 19.69 2.28 7.37
CA ILE A 134 18.81 2.92 8.35
C ILE A 134 18.24 4.23 7.80
N ILE A 135 19.08 5.08 7.22
CA ILE A 135 18.66 6.35 6.62
C ILE A 135 17.66 6.11 5.48
N VAL A 136 17.91 5.14 4.62
CA VAL A 136 16.99 4.77 3.54
C VAL A 136 15.63 4.32 4.09
N LEU A 137 15.61 3.51 5.15
CA LEU A 137 14.35 3.06 5.76
C LEU A 137 13.57 4.20 6.41
N LEU A 138 14.23 5.08 7.14
CA LEU A 138 13.62 6.25 7.79
C LEU A 138 13.05 7.23 6.74
N THR A 139 13.82 7.55 5.70
CA THR A 139 13.37 8.43 4.61
C THR A 139 12.23 7.80 3.82
N THR A 140 12.29 6.50 3.56
CA THR A 140 11.18 5.74 2.95
C THR A 140 9.91 5.89 3.79
N GLY A 141 10.01 5.77 5.11
CA GLY A 141 8.86 5.95 6.01
C GLY A 141 8.27 7.36 5.93
N ILE A 142 9.11 8.40 5.88
CA ILE A 142 8.67 9.81 5.74
C ILE A 142 7.81 9.99 4.47
N PHE A 143 8.35 9.61 3.32
CA PHE A 143 7.65 9.75 2.04
C PHE A 143 6.40 8.90 1.98
N THR A 144 6.50 7.67 2.43
CA THR A 144 5.40 6.71 2.38
C THR A 144 4.25 7.11 3.30
N GLY A 145 4.55 7.51 4.53
CA GLY A 145 3.53 7.96 5.47
C GLY A 145 2.76 9.15 4.91
N PHE A 146 3.46 10.15 4.39
CA PHE A 146 2.84 11.33 3.80
C PHE A 146 1.93 10.98 2.62
N LEU A 147 2.41 10.19 1.66
CA LEU A 147 1.64 9.78 0.48
C LEU A 147 0.48 8.85 0.84
N SER A 148 0.69 7.90 1.76
CA SER A 148 -0.35 7.00 2.24
C SER A 148 -1.49 7.75 2.94
N GLY A 149 -1.14 8.67 3.85
CA GLY A 149 -2.13 9.52 4.53
C GLY A 149 -2.93 10.38 3.57
N MET A 150 -2.29 10.88 2.51
CA MET A 150 -2.91 11.75 1.53
C MET A 150 -3.81 11.01 0.53
N MET A 151 -3.41 9.84 0.07
CA MET A 151 -4.08 9.11 -1.03
C MET A 151 -4.89 7.89 -0.58
N GLY A 152 -4.77 7.44 0.67
CA GLY A 152 -5.51 6.28 1.17
C GLY A 152 -5.21 4.95 0.48
N VAL A 153 -4.11 4.89 -0.29
CA VAL A 153 -3.76 3.72 -1.12
C VAL A 153 -2.92 2.69 -0.37
N GLY A 154 -2.40 3.08 0.79
CA GLY A 154 -1.39 2.30 1.51
C GLY A 154 0.03 2.64 1.08
N GLY A 155 0.95 2.48 2.00
CA GLY A 155 2.35 2.88 1.79
C GLY A 155 3.17 1.94 0.92
N GLY A 156 2.70 0.73 0.67
CA GLY A 156 3.45 -0.31 -0.03
C GLY A 156 3.91 0.06 -1.43
N THR A 157 3.17 0.96 -2.11
CA THR A 157 3.54 1.45 -3.44
C THR A 157 4.89 2.17 -3.49
N VAL A 158 5.32 2.72 -2.37
CA VAL A 158 6.62 3.41 -2.22
C VAL A 158 7.58 2.60 -1.37
N MET A 159 7.10 1.99 -0.27
CA MET A 159 7.94 1.18 0.63
C MET A 159 8.63 0.04 -0.10
N VAL A 160 7.86 -0.79 -0.80
CA VAL A 160 8.41 -2.00 -1.43
C VAL A 160 9.47 -1.65 -2.47
N PRO A 161 9.23 -0.75 -3.46
CA PRO A 161 10.28 -0.37 -4.40
C PRO A 161 11.52 0.24 -3.74
N ALA A 162 11.34 1.13 -2.77
CA ALA A 162 12.45 1.77 -2.09
C ALA A 162 13.34 0.74 -1.37
N MET A 163 12.73 -0.20 -0.66
CA MET A 163 13.46 -1.28 0.01
C MET A 163 14.17 -2.22 -0.96
N VAL A 164 13.49 -2.57 -2.07
CA VAL A 164 14.05 -3.49 -3.06
C VAL A 164 15.18 -2.85 -3.87
N LEU A 165 15.04 -1.58 -4.26
CA LEU A 165 16.00 -0.87 -5.11
C LEU A 165 17.16 -0.25 -4.32
N LEU A 166 16.86 0.38 -3.17
CA LEU A 166 17.85 1.16 -2.44
C LEU A 166 18.46 0.40 -1.24
N ALA A 167 17.64 -0.38 -0.52
CA ALA A 167 18.12 -1.16 0.62
C ALA A 167 18.55 -2.59 0.26
N GLY A 168 18.34 -3.04 -0.98
CA GLY A 168 18.74 -4.38 -1.44
C GLY A 168 17.93 -5.51 -0.79
N ILE A 169 16.78 -5.21 -0.18
CA ILE A 169 15.92 -6.20 0.49
C ILE A 169 15.20 -7.06 -0.57
N GLY A 170 15.10 -8.37 -0.31
CA GLY A 170 14.34 -9.28 -1.18
C GLY A 170 12.86 -8.90 -1.30
N GLN A 171 12.22 -9.27 -2.40
CA GLN A 171 10.85 -8.83 -2.70
C GLN A 171 9.85 -9.30 -1.64
N HIS A 172 9.90 -10.57 -1.22
CA HIS A 172 9.01 -11.12 -0.18
C HIS A 172 9.20 -10.38 1.16
N THR A 173 10.45 -10.20 1.58
CA THR A 173 10.74 -9.51 2.84
C THR A 173 10.29 -8.05 2.80
N ALA A 174 10.49 -7.36 1.67
CA ALA A 174 10.01 -5.98 1.49
C ALA A 174 8.49 -5.87 1.58
N GLN A 175 7.76 -6.84 1.04
CA GLN A 175 6.30 -6.92 1.15
C GLN A 175 5.85 -7.17 2.60
N GLY A 176 6.50 -8.12 3.31
CA GLY A 176 6.22 -8.38 4.72
C GLY A 176 6.47 -7.16 5.62
N ILE A 177 7.60 -6.47 5.42
CA ILE A 177 7.94 -5.21 6.11
C ILE A 177 6.86 -4.15 5.86
N SER A 178 6.45 -4.00 4.59
CA SER A 178 5.44 -3.02 4.20
C SER A 178 4.09 -3.29 4.89
N LEU A 179 3.64 -4.53 4.90
CA LEU A 179 2.37 -4.93 5.54
C LEU A 179 2.41 -4.68 7.06
N LEU A 180 3.52 -4.99 7.73
CA LEU A 180 3.67 -4.74 9.16
C LEU A 180 3.73 -3.24 9.47
N ALA A 181 4.52 -2.46 8.72
CA ALA A 181 4.65 -1.02 8.91
C ALA A 181 3.34 -0.25 8.61
N MET A 182 2.48 -0.80 7.74
CA MET A 182 1.17 -0.22 7.46
C MET A 182 0.19 -0.29 8.64
N ILE A 183 0.34 -1.20 9.58
CA ILE A 183 -0.58 -1.32 10.73
C ILE A 183 -0.63 0.00 11.52
N PRO A 184 0.48 0.49 12.09
CA PRO A 184 0.44 1.73 12.87
C PRO A 184 0.25 2.98 11.98
N ALA A 185 0.92 3.05 10.83
CA ALA A 185 0.80 4.20 9.92
C ALA A 185 -0.62 4.33 9.34
N GLY A 186 -1.21 3.21 8.89
CA GLY A 186 -2.59 3.15 8.42
C GLY A 186 -3.60 3.43 9.52
N GLY A 187 -3.33 2.96 10.75
CA GLY A 187 -4.15 3.22 11.93
C GLY A 187 -4.30 4.72 12.24
N VAL A 188 -3.20 5.48 12.17
CA VAL A 188 -3.24 6.93 12.36
C VAL A 188 -4.02 7.62 11.23
N GLY A 189 -3.82 7.20 9.99
CA GLY A 189 -4.59 7.70 8.84
C GLY A 189 -6.08 7.37 8.98
N ALA A 190 -6.42 6.12 9.30
CA ALA A 190 -7.78 5.65 9.52
C ALA A 190 -8.49 6.43 10.64
N PHE A 191 -7.82 6.63 11.76
CA PHE A 191 -8.36 7.40 12.88
C PHE A 191 -8.62 8.87 12.51
N THR A 192 -7.72 9.48 11.74
CA THR A 192 -7.89 10.84 11.26
C THR A 192 -9.11 10.95 10.33
N HIS A 193 -9.24 10.04 9.35
CA HIS A 193 -10.40 10.01 8.46
C HIS A 193 -11.71 9.66 9.16
N TRP A 194 -11.65 8.82 10.21
CA TRP A 194 -12.82 8.55 11.05
C TRP A 194 -13.33 9.81 11.74
N ARG A 195 -12.42 10.58 12.36
CA ARG A 195 -12.79 11.87 12.99
C ARG A 195 -13.35 12.89 12.01
N LEU A 196 -12.94 12.82 10.74
CA LEU A 196 -13.46 13.66 9.67
C LEU A 196 -14.79 13.17 9.07
N GLY A 197 -15.39 12.08 9.59
CA GLY A 197 -16.64 11.50 9.07
C GLY A 197 -16.50 10.80 7.73
N ASN A 198 -15.28 10.48 7.30
CA ASN A 198 -14.98 9.88 6.01
C ASN A 198 -14.93 8.32 6.04
N VAL A 199 -15.47 7.69 7.08
CA VAL A 199 -15.49 6.23 7.19
C VAL A 199 -16.93 5.71 7.17
N THR A 200 -17.19 4.74 6.30
CA THR A 200 -18.50 4.06 6.20
C THR A 200 -18.44 2.74 6.96
N THR A 201 -18.82 2.78 8.23
CA THR A 201 -18.69 1.65 9.17
C THR A 201 -19.48 0.42 8.76
N ASN A 202 -20.67 0.60 8.17
CA ASN A 202 -21.55 -0.50 7.74
C ASN A 202 -20.88 -1.44 6.70
N LEU A 203 -19.96 -0.91 5.90
CA LEU A 203 -19.22 -1.71 4.91
C LEU A 203 -18.13 -2.57 5.55
N LEU A 204 -17.61 -2.15 6.71
CA LEU A 204 -16.51 -2.84 7.38
C LEU A 204 -16.90 -4.25 7.82
N ILE A 205 -18.17 -4.48 8.12
CA ILE A 205 -18.69 -5.81 8.53
C ILE A 205 -18.42 -6.88 7.46
N GLY A 206 -18.60 -6.54 6.20
CA GLY A 206 -18.27 -7.46 5.09
C GLY A 206 -16.80 -7.33 4.65
N LEU A 207 -16.27 -6.09 4.57
CA LEU A 207 -14.91 -5.84 4.10
C LEU A 207 -13.84 -6.54 4.95
N ILE A 208 -13.92 -6.44 6.28
CA ILE A 208 -12.86 -6.96 7.17
C ILE A 208 -12.68 -8.47 7.03
N PRO A 209 -13.72 -9.32 7.12
CA PRO A 209 -13.56 -10.76 6.93
C PRO A 209 -13.03 -11.10 5.52
N GLY A 210 -13.55 -10.42 4.49
CA GLY A 210 -13.08 -10.61 3.11
C GLY A 210 -11.61 -10.28 2.95
N ILE A 211 -11.16 -9.13 3.49
CA ILE A 211 -9.76 -8.72 3.48
C ILE A 211 -8.88 -9.71 4.21
N PHE A 212 -9.28 -10.11 5.40
CA PHE A 212 -8.48 -11.01 6.23
C PHE A 212 -8.21 -12.33 5.51
N LEU A 213 -9.26 -12.94 4.96
CA LEU A 213 -9.17 -14.17 4.18
C LEU A 213 -8.40 -13.93 2.87
N GLY A 214 -8.73 -12.87 2.15
CA GLY A 214 -8.07 -12.55 0.88
C GLY A 214 -6.58 -12.30 1.04
N THR A 215 -6.17 -11.55 2.08
CA THR A 215 -4.76 -11.23 2.32
C THR A 215 -3.98 -12.49 2.72
N TYR A 216 -4.56 -13.38 3.51
CA TYR A 216 -3.96 -14.66 3.84
C TYR A 216 -3.72 -15.50 2.58
N LEU A 217 -4.74 -15.62 1.72
CA LEU A 217 -4.63 -16.35 0.46
C LEU A 217 -3.61 -15.70 -0.47
N GLY A 218 -3.65 -14.37 -0.64
CA GLY A 218 -2.73 -13.63 -1.48
C GLY A 218 -1.28 -13.71 -1.01
N GLY A 219 -1.04 -13.60 0.30
CA GLY A 219 0.28 -13.73 0.89
C GLY A 219 0.83 -15.16 0.78
N THR A 220 -0.03 -16.17 0.91
CA THR A 220 0.35 -17.57 0.68
C THR A 220 0.72 -17.81 -0.78
N LEU A 221 -0.10 -17.30 -1.71
CA LEU A 221 0.20 -17.36 -3.15
C LEU A 221 1.50 -16.66 -3.51
N ALA A 222 1.78 -15.51 -2.88
CA ALA A 222 3.04 -14.80 -3.08
C ALA A 222 4.26 -15.71 -2.82
N HIS A 223 4.22 -16.50 -1.76
CA HIS A 223 5.33 -17.41 -1.39
C HIS A 223 5.45 -18.66 -2.27
N LEU A 224 4.47 -18.92 -3.13
CA LEU A 224 4.59 -19.95 -4.18
C LEU A 224 5.30 -19.44 -5.44
N LEU A 225 5.48 -18.12 -5.54
CA LEU A 225 6.10 -17.47 -6.69
C LEU A 225 7.54 -17.04 -6.36
N PRO A 226 8.48 -17.22 -7.29
CA PRO A 226 9.84 -16.71 -7.11
C PRO A 226 9.86 -15.16 -7.11
N ASP A 227 10.82 -14.56 -6.41
CA ASP A 227 11.00 -13.12 -6.27
C ASP A 227 10.92 -12.35 -7.60
N ASN A 228 11.45 -12.93 -8.67
CA ASN A 228 11.45 -12.29 -9.99
C ASN A 228 10.05 -12.15 -10.57
N ILE A 229 9.23 -13.20 -10.48
CA ILE A 229 7.84 -13.18 -10.96
C ILE A 229 7.01 -12.21 -10.11
N LEU A 230 7.18 -12.28 -8.81
CA LEU A 230 6.48 -11.40 -7.88
C LEU A 230 6.81 -9.93 -8.13
N ARG A 231 8.08 -9.61 -8.42
CA ARG A 231 8.52 -8.26 -8.79
C ARG A 231 7.88 -7.79 -10.10
N VAL A 232 7.77 -8.66 -11.10
CA VAL A 232 7.11 -8.33 -12.37
C VAL A 232 5.62 -8.07 -12.16
N ILE A 233 4.93 -8.92 -11.42
CA ILE A 233 3.51 -8.72 -11.06
C ILE A 233 3.34 -7.38 -10.35
N PHE A 234 4.21 -7.09 -9.37
CA PHE A 234 4.20 -5.81 -8.66
C PHE A 234 4.38 -4.62 -9.62
N ALA A 235 5.37 -4.68 -10.51
CA ALA A 235 5.62 -3.62 -11.49
C ALA A 235 4.43 -3.40 -12.43
N ILE A 236 3.78 -4.46 -12.90
CA ILE A 236 2.56 -4.38 -13.73
C ILE A 236 1.43 -3.65 -12.98
N VAL A 237 1.21 -3.98 -11.71
CA VAL A 237 0.18 -3.33 -10.89
C VAL A 237 0.50 -1.84 -10.69
N LEU A 238 1.78 -1.49 -10.48
CA LEU A 238 2.20 -0.09 -10.37
C LEU A 238 2.03 0.67 -11.69
N ILE A 239 2.38 0.06 -12.83
CA ILE A 239 2.19 0.65 -14.17
C ILE A 239 0.70 0.90 -14.41
N TRP A 240 -0.14 -0.10 -14.19
CA TRP A 240 -1.58 0.02 -14.37
C TRP A 240 -2.18 1.14 -13.50
N THR A 241 -1.79 1.18 -12.22
CA THR A 241 -2.22 2.23 -11.29
C THR A 241 -1.69 3.59 -11.71
N GLY A 242 -0.43 3.66 -12.12
CA GLY A 242 0.22 4.88 -12.58
C GLY A 242 -0.49 5.47 -13.81
N PHE A 243 -0.77 4.67 -14.82
CA PHE A 243 -1.53 5.11 -16.01
C PHE A 243 -2.92 5.61 -15.64
N ARG A 244 -3.61 4.92 -14.74
CA ARG A 244 -4.94 5.34 -14.26
C ARG A 244 -4.89 6.70 -13.57
N TYR A 245 -3.87 6.96 -12.77
CA TYR A 245 -3.69 8.22 -12.06
C TYR A 245 -3.28 9.36 -13.00
N VAL A 246 -2.40 9.11 -13.96
CA VAL A 246 -2.01 10.12 -14.97
C VAL A 246 -3.22 10.55 -15.81
N LYS A 247 -4.13 9.64 -16.13
CA LYS A 247 -5.35 9.93 -16.90
C LYS A 247 -6.47 10.58 -16.07
N THR A 248 -6.27 10.91 -14.80
CA THR A 248 -7.30 11.58 -13.98
C THR A 248 -7.69 12.91 -14.62
N PRO A 249 -8.97 13.17 -14.95
CA PRO A 249 -9.39 14.42 -15.57
C PRO A 249 -9.21 15.58 -14.60
N ALA A 250 -8.83 16.74 -15.13
CA ALA A 250 -8.92 17.99 -14.38
C ALA A 250 -10.40 18.33 -14.14
N PRO A 251 -10.79 18.87 -12.98
CA PRO A 251 -12.14 19.39 -12.80
C PRO A 251 -12.42 20.47 -13.84
N LYS A 252 -13.59 20.41 -14.45
CA LYS A 252 -14.09 21.46 -15.34
C LYS A 252 -14.40 22.71 -14.57
#